data_43f90aa87ec632c1dacd110853d615a9
#
_entry.id   43f90aa87ec632c1dacd110853d615a9
#
_cell.length_a   1.000
_cell.length_b   1.000
_cell.length_c   1.000
_cell.angle_alpha   90.00
_cell.angle_beta   90.00
_cell.angle_gamma   90.00
#
_symmetry.space_group_name_H-M   'P 1'
#
loop_
_entity.id
_entity.type
_entity.pdbx_description
1 polymer ?
#
loop_
_entity_poly.entity_id
_entity_poly.type
_entity_poly.pdbx_seq_one_letter_code
_entity_poly.pdbx_strand_id
1 'polypeptide(L)'
;QLAKERVGHVAGFRIDDNGQREFQAEVREIITTHRVFSGGKRHYELMRDRLPEQYVWIDITVPLEEVFEKYAAYCEVVVFASGDPLFFGFANTVKSRLPEAEIQVFPWFNSLQMLAHRLVIPYQDMEVVSLTGRPWHEFDRALIAGKEKIGVLTDRQHTPVAIAGRMLE
;
A
#
# COMPACT_ATOMS: atom_id res chain seq x y z
N GLN A 1 -12.25 33.58 0.44
CA GLN A 1 -11.10 32.64 0.28
C GLN A 1 -11.68 31.30 -0.15
N LEU A 2 -11.60 31.01 -1.44
CA LEU A 2 -11.94 29.68 -1.98
C LEU A 2 -11.00 28.66 -1.32
N ALA A 3 -11.57 27.69 -0.60
CA ALA A 3 -10.83 26.55 -0.11
C ALA A 3 -10.24 25.83 -1.33
N LYS A 4 -8.93 25.79 -1.43
CA LYS A 4 -8.26 25.01 -2.46
C LYS A 4 -8.60 23.54 -2.22
N GLU A 5 -9.30 22.93 -3.17
CA GLU A 5 -9.53 21.50 -3.18
C GLU A 5 -8.17 20.78 -3.15
N ARG A 6 -7.99 19.92 -2.17
CA ARG A 6 -6.77 19.13 -2.02
C ARG A 6 -6.98 17.82 -2.76
N VAL A 7 -6.28 17.65 -3.85
CA VAL A 7 -6.31 16.40 -4.63
C VAL A 7 -5.10 15.56 -4.25
N GLY A 8 -5.35 14.35 -3.78
CA GLY A 8 -4.31 13.37 -3.48
C GLY A 8 -4.38 12.19 -4.43
N HIS A 9 -3.29 11.87 -5.11
CA HIS A 9 -3.17 10.68 -5.96
C HIS A 9 -2.40 9.59 -5.24
N VAL A 10 -3.01 8.42 -5.04
CA VAL A 10 -2.34 7.26 -4.45
C VAL A 10 -2.16 6.19 -5.52
N ALA A 11 -0.93 6.04 -6.00
CA ALA A 11 -0.57 5.07 -7.00
C ALA A 11 -0.04 3.77 -6.38
N GLY A 12 -0.76 2.67 -6.59
CA GLY A 12 -0.25 1.33 -6.32
C GLY A 12 0.66 0.86 -7.45
N PHE A 13 1.72 0.10 -7.14
CA PHE A 13 2.55 -0.51 -8.14
C PHE A 13 3.11 -1.87 -7.72
N ARG A 14 3.37 -2.69 -8.71
CA ARG A 14 4.01 -3.98 -8.53
C ARG A 14 5.52 -3.78 -8.30
N ILE A 15 6.04 -4.47 -7.31
CA ILE A 15 7.47 -4.69 -7.14
C ILE A 15 7.72 -6.11 -7.61
N ASP A 16 8.29 -6.27 -8.81
CA ASP A 16 8.83 -7.55 -9.24
C ASP A 16 10.35 -7.60 -9.03
N ASP A 17 10.88 -8.82 -8.98
CA ASP A 17 12.30 -9.05 -8.70
C ASP A 17 13.20 -8.63 -9.87
N ASN A 18 12.62 -8.36 -11.06
CA ASN A 18 13.34 -8.02 -12.27
C ASN A 18 13.46 -6.50 -12.52
N GLY A 19 12.92 -5.66 -11.64
CA GLY A 19 13.03 -4.20 -11.74
C GLY A 19 12.30 -3.58 -12.94
N GLN A 20 11.66 -4.36 -13.80
CA GLN A 20 10.83 -3.87 -14.89
C GLN A 20 9.43 -3.57 -14.36
N ARG A 21 9.05 -2.29 -14.40
CA ARG A 21 7.77 -1.81 -13.92
C ARG A 21 7.06 -1.13 -15.05
N GLU A 22 5.95 -1.70 -15.43
CA GLU A 22 5.01 -1.04 -16.31
C GLU A 22 3.93 -0.39 -15.45
N PHE A 23 3.86 0.93 -15.53
CA PHE A 23 2.71 1.67 -15.02
C PHE A 23 1.63 1.78 -16.08
N GLN A 24 0.39 1.84 -15.63
CA GLN A 24 -0.72 2.25 -16.48
C GLN A 24 -0.42 3.63 -17.08
N ALA A 25 -0.95 3.90 -18.28
CA ALA A 25 -0.67 5.16 -18.99
C ALA A 25 -1.02 6.39 -18.15
N GLU A 26 -2.14 6.35 -17.43
CA GLU A 26 -2.60 7.42 -16.54
C GLU A 26 -1.60 7.69 -15.41
N VAL A 27 -1.05 6.64 -14.80
CA VAL A 27 -0.03 6.79 -13.74
C VAL A 27 1.25 7.41 -14.29
N ARG A 28 1.67 7.03 -15.50
CA ARG A 28 2.83 7.65 -16.16
C ARG A 28 2.61 9.14 -16.40
N GLU A 29 1.42 9.52 -16.86
CA GLU A 29 1.06 10.93 -17.05
C GLU A 29 1.10 11.71 -15.75
N ILE A 30 0.54 11.17 -14.68
CA ILE A 30 0.58 11.78 -13.34
C ILE A 30 2.02 12.00 -12.89
N ILE A 31 2.89 11.00 -13.04
CA ILE A 31 4.31 11.12 -12.66
C ILE A 31 5.00 12.25 -13.44
N THR A 32 4.70 12.43 -14.73
CA THR A 32 5.33 13.47 -15.55
C THR A 32 4.78 14.87 -15.30
N THR A 33 3.52 14.98 -14.89
CA THR A 33 2.83 16.26 -14.73
C THR A 33 2.87 16.82 -13.32
N HIS A 34 3.11 15.98 -12.32
CA HIS A 34 3.19 16.38 -10.91
C HIS A 34 4.62 16.63 -10.46
N ARG A 35 4.78 17.27 -9.29
CA ARG A 35 6.09 17.64 -8.73
C ARG A 35 6.29 17.23 -7.30
N VAL A 36 5.24 16.86 -6.58
CA VAL A 36 5.31 16.45 -5.16
C VAL A 36 4.95 14.99 -5.04
N PHE A 37 5.91 14.22 -4.56
CA PHE A 37 5.81 12.78 -4.44
C PHE A 37 6.12 12.33 -3.01
N SER A 38 5.56 11.21 -2.63
CA SER A 38 5.76 10.61 -1.31
C SER A 38 5.80 9.10 -1.38
N GLY A 39 6.47 8.50 -0.44
CA GLY A 39 6.57 7.04 -0.30
C GLY A 39 7.57 6.66 0.77
N GLY A 40 7.67 5.38 1.07
CA GLY A 40 8.74 4.84 1.91
C GLY A 40 10.08 4.82 1.17
N LYS A 41 11.16 4.59 1.91
CA LYS A 41 12.54 4.55 1.38
C LYS A 41 12.67 3.64 0.15
N ARG A 42 12.09 2.44 0.20
CA ARG A 42 12.10 1.50 -0.93
C ARG A 42 11.38 2.08 -2.14
N HIS A 43 10.28 2.78 -1.96
CA HIS A 43 9.55 3.43 -3.05
C HIS A 43 10.41 4.52 -3.71
N TYR A 44 11.11 5.30 -2.92
CA TYR A 44 12.05 6.30 -3.45
C TYR A 44 13.14 5.68 -4.32
N GLU A 45 13.82 4.67 -3.81
CA GLU A 45 14.89 3.95 -4.54
C GLU A 45 14.40 3.41 -5.88
N LEU A 46 13.14 3.01 -5.95
CA LEU A 46 12.51 2.44 -7.13
C LEU A 46 12.03 3.48 -8.13
N MET A 47 11.69 4.68 -7.66
CA MET A 47 11.03 5.71 -8.47
C MET A 47 11.94 6.85 -8.87
N ARG A 48 13.02 7.12 -8.16
CA ARG A 48 13.88 8.30 -8.33
C ARG A 48 14.29 8.57 -9.78
N ASP A 49 14.60 7.53 -10.55
CA ASP A 49 15.04 7.64 -11.94
C ASP A 49 13.88 7.87 -12.94
N ARG A 50 12.63 7.86 -12.45
CA ARG A 50 11.41 8.05 -13.23
C ARG A 50 10.68 9.35 -12.89
N LEU A 51 11.15 10.04 -11.84
CA LEU A 51 10.59 11.32 -11.43
C LEU A 51 11.08 12.42 -12.39
N PRO A 52 10.32 13.53 -12.54
CA PRO A 52 10.75 14.67 -13.33
C PRO A 52 12.04 15.31 -12.75
N GLU A 53 12.75 16.12 -13.53
CA GLU A 53 14.01 16.75 -13.10
C GLU A 53 13.89 17.57 -11.81
N GLN A 54 12.75 18.25 -11.63
CA GLN A 54 12.48 19.04 -10.43
C GLN A 54 11.28 18.44 -9.70
N TYR A 55 11.53 17.89 -8.53
CA TYR A 55 10.48 17.32 -7.67
C TYR A 55 10.77 17.55 -6.19
N VAL A 56 9.73 17.42 -5.40
CA VAL A 56 9.80 17.32 -3.94
C VAL A 56 9.48 15.90 -3.56
N TRP A 57 10.29 15.31 -2.69
CA TRP A 57 10.02 13.99 -2.12
C TRP A 57 9.73 14.12 -0.63
N ILE A 58 8.65 13.49 -0.18
CA ILE A 58 8.26 13.43 1.23
C ILE A 58 8.34 11.97 1.67
N ASP A 59 9.31 11.67 2.54
CA ASP A 59 9.44 10.33 3.11
C ASP A 59 8.27 10.01 4.04
N ILE A 60 7.72 8.81 3.89
CA ILE A 60 6.75 8.27 4.85
C ILE A 60 7.54 7.63 6.00
N THR A 61 7.56 8.33 7.12
CA THR A 61 8.26 7.93 8.35
C THR A 61 7.29 7.99 9.52
N VAL A 62 7.69 7.42 10.64
CA VAL A 62 6.96 7.58 11.90
C VAL A 62 7.67 8.63 12.77
N PRO A 63 6.94 9.51 13.45
CA PRO A 63 5.47 9.56 13.53
C PRO A 63 4.83 10.11 12.25
N LEU A 64 3.66 9.59 11.91
CA LEU A 64 2.94 9.97 10.67
C LEU A 64 2.43 11.41 10.69
N GLU A 65 2.27 12.01 11.85
CA GLU A 65 1.84 13.39 12.03
C GLU A 65 2.71 14.35 11.22
N GLU A 66 4.02 14.18 11.25
CA GLU A 66 4.97 15.02 10.49
C GLU A 66 4.81 14.87 8.98
N VAL A 67 4.45 13.67 8.52
CA VAL A 67 4.17 13.41 7.10
C VAL A 67 2.94 14.18 6.65
N PHE A 68 1.85 14.13 7.43
CA PHE A 68 0.60 14.83 7.10
C PHE A 68 0.73 16.34 7.23
N GLU A 69 1.55 16.85 8.15
CA GLU A 69 1.90 18.27 8.21
C GLU A 69 2.60 18.73 6.91
N LYS A 70 3.53 17.93 6.39
CA LYS A 70 4.17 18.21 5.10
C LYS A 70 3.18 18.16 3.93
N TYR A 71 2.27 17.19 3.92
CA TYR A 71 1.23 17.12 2.88
C TYR A 71 0.34 18.37 2.88
N ALA A 72 0.08 18.94 4.06
CA ALA A 72 -0.75 20.13 4.20
C ALA A 72 -0.17 21.37 3.49
N ALA A 73 1.13 21.39 3.22
CA ALA A 73 1.80 22.48 2.51
C ALA A 73 1.53 22.47 1.00
N TYR A 74 1.01 21.38 0.45
CA TYR A 74 0.84 21.19 -0.99
C TYR A 74 -0.63 20.95 -1.35
N CYS A 75 -1.00 21.38 -2.58
CA CYS A 75 -2.35 21.15 -3.10
C CYS A 75 -2.52 19.72 -3.62
N GLU A 76 -1.45 19.17 -4.20
CA GLU A 76 -1.45 17.84 -4.82
C GLU A 76 -0.21 17.07 -4.38
N VAL A 77 -0.39 15.81 -4.00
CA VAL A 77 0.68 14.89 -3.61
C VAL A 77 0.43 13.54 -4.25
N VAL A 78 1.42 13.03 -4.97
CA VAL A 78 1.39 11.65 -5.49
C VAL A 78 2.06 10.72 -4.50
N VAL A 79 1.32 9.76 -3.98
CA VAL A 79 1.80 8.82 -2.97
C VAL A 79 2.01 7.43 -3.58
N PHE A 80 3.22 6.91 -3.48
CA PHE A 80 3.54 5.56 -3.92
C PHE A 80 3.31 4.55 -2.80
N ALA A 81 2.58 3.49 -3.12
CA ALA A 81 2.27 2.37 -2.24
C ALA A 81 2.46 1.04 -2.97
N SER A 82 2.72 -0.03 -2.24
CA SER A 82 2.87 -1.36 -2.82
C SER A 82 1.51 -2.03 -3.02
N GLY A 83 1.30 -2.65 -4.18
CA GLY A 83 0.11 -3.43 -4.47
C GLY A 83 -1.16 -2.59 -4.55
N ASP A 84 -2.19 -2.99 -3.81
CA ASP A 84 -3.45 -2.27 -3.70
C ASP A 84 -3.42 -1.33 -2.49
N PRO A 85 -3.45 0.01 -2.70
CA PRO A 85 -3.37 0.97 -1.60
C PRO A 85 -4.54 0.93 -0.62
N LEU A 86 -5.68 0.37 -1.01
CA LEU A 86 -6.87 0.22 -0.15
C LEU A 86 -6.90 -1.13 0.59
N PHE A 87 -6.11 -2.11 0.16
CA PHE A 87 -6.05 -3.41 0.80
C PHE A 87 -5.01 -3.41 1.94
N PHE A 88 -5.46 -3.09 3.15
CA PHE A 88 -4.58 -2.87 4.31
C PHE A 88 -3.43 -1.87 4.04
N GLY A 89 -3.65 -0.99 3.08
CA GLY A 89 -2.62 -0.09 2.55
C GLY A 89 -2.74 1.34 3.07
N PHE A 90 -1.77 2.15 2.68
CA PHE A 90 -1.61 3.53 3.17
C PHE A 90 -2.75 4.48 2.75
N ALA A 91 -3.48 4.18 1.67
CA ALA A 91 -4.63 4.99 1.27
C ALA A 91 -5.73 5.05 2.34
N ASN A 92 -5.89 3.99 3.13
CA ASN A 92 -6.82 3.98 4.25
C ASN A 92 -6.40 4.99 5.34
N THR A 93 -5.10 5.09 5.61
CA THR A 93 -4.55 6.06 6.56
C THR A 93 -4.72 7.49 6.03
N VAL A 94 -4.43 7.72 4.75
CA VAL A 94 -4.64 9.04 4.12
C VAL A 94 -6.10 9.45 4.21
N LYS A 95 -7.02 8.58 3.85
CA LYS A 95 -8.46 8.84 3.92
C LYS A 95 -8.93 9.17 5.35
N SER A 96 -8.40 8.46 6.34
CA SER A 96 -8.74 8.69 7.75
C SER A 96 -8.19 10.01 8.29
N ARG A 97 -6.97 10.38 7.88
CA ARG A 97 -6.27 11.58 8.38
C ARG A 97 -6.63 12.85 7.63
N LEU A 98 -7.02 12.72 6.37
CA LEU A 98 -7.40 13.83 5.49
C LEU A 98 -8.78 13.56 4.86
N PRO A 99 -9.85 13.57 5.67
CA PRO A 99 -11.19 13.21 5.18
C PRO A 99 -11.75 14.18 4.12
N GLU A 100 -11.25 15.41 4.08
CA GLU A 100 -11.64 16.45 3.10
C GLU A 100 -10.79 16.40 1.81
N ALA A 101 -9.80 15.49 1.73
CA ALA A 101 -8.97 15.37 0.53
C ALA A 101 -9.70 14.52 -0.52
N GLU A 102 -9.68 14.98 -1.75
CA GLU A 102 -10.05 14.15 -2.89
C GLU A 102 -8.92 13.17 -3.16
N ILE A 103 -9.22 11.86 -3.14
CA ILE A 103 -8.23 10.79 -3.31
C ILE A 103 -8.58 9.98 -4.56
N GLN A 104 -7.66 9.96 -5.50
CA GLN A 104 -7.71 9.07 -6.65
C GLN A 104 -6.74 7.91 -6.44
N VAL A 105 -7.22 6.67 -6.54
CA VAL A 105 -6.43 5.46 -6.27
C VAL A 105 -6.20 4.68 -7.56
N PHE A 106 -4.95 4.32 -7.82
CA PHE A 106 -4.52 3.48 -8.94
C PHE A 106 -4.00 2.15 -8.38
N PRO A 107 -4.87 1.13 -8.25
CA PRO A 107 -4.51 -0.11 -7.60
C PRO A 107 -3.66 -1.03 -8.48
N TRP A 108 -2.89 -1.89 -7.83
CA TRP A 108 -2.29 -3.07 -8.43
C TRP A 108 -2.70 -4.30 -7.62
N PHE A 109 -2.31 -5.48 -8.09
CA PHE A 109 -2.56 -6.71 -7.36
C PHE A 109 -1.89 -6.69 -5.98
N ASN A 110 -2.62 -7.06 -4.93
CA ASN A 110 -2.04 -7.27 -3.62
C ASN A 110 -1.23 -8.58 -3.56
N SER A 111 -0.48 -8.79 -2.50
CA SER A 111 0.40 -9.95 -2.35
C SER A 111 -0.34 -11.29 -2.34
N LEU A 112 -1.57 -11.34 -1.79
CA LEU A 112 -2.38 -12.56 -1.76
C LEU A 112 -2.92 -12.90 -3.14
N GLN A 113 -3.37 -11.90 -3.91
CA GLN A 113 -3.76 -12.10 -5.30
C GLN A 113 -2.58 -12.61 -6.15
N MET A 114 -1.40 -12.00 -5.96
CA MET A 114 -0.19 -12.44 -6.68
C MET A 114 0.20 -13.87 -6.33
N LEU A 115 0.09 -14.26 -5.05
CA LEU A 115 0.35 -15.63 -4.62
C LEU A 115 -0.65 -16.61 -5.24
N ALA A 116 -1.94 -16.28 -5.20
CA ALA A 116 -3.00 -17.10 -5.80
C ALA A 116 -2.78 -17.30 -7.30
N HIS A 117 -2.38 -16.24 -8.03
CA HIS A 117 -2.05 -16.34 -9.45
C HIS A 117 -0.84 -17.25 -9.72
N ARG A 118 0.20 -17.17 -8.89
CA ARG A 118 1.39 -18.05 -9.01
C ARG A 118 1.07 -19.51 -8.75
N LEU A 119 0.16 -19.78 -7.82
CA LEU A 119 -0.29 -21.12 -7.47
C LEU A 119 -1.43 -21.63 -8.36
N VAL A 120 -2.01 -20.75 -9.18
CA VAL A 120 -3.17 -21.04 -10.04
C VAL A 120 -4.34 -21.58 -9.22
N ILE A 121 -4.64 -20.90 -8.09
CA ILE A 121 -5.75 -21.25 -7.21
C ILE A 121 -6.78 -20.12 -7.15
N PRO A 122 -8.08 -20.44 -7.08
CA PRO A 122 -9.12 -19.44 -6.83
C PRO A 122 -9.01 -18.89 -5.41
N TYR A 123 -9.39 -17.62 -5.22
CA TYR A 123 -9.26 -16.93 -3.92
C TYR A 123 -10.52 -16.16 -3.50
N GLN A 124 -11.64 -16.32 -4.21
CA GLN A 124 -12.92 -15.71 -3.85
C GLN A 124 -13.50 -16.20 -2.51
N ASP A 125 -13.10 -17.40 -2.09
CA ASP A 125 -13.49 -18.05 -0.85
C ASP A 125 -12.46 -17.93 0.29
N MET A 126 -11.40 -17.16 0.04
CA MET A 126 -10.31 -16.99 1.00
C MET A 126 -10.70 -16.01 2.11
N GLU A 127 -10.58 -16.45 3.35
CA GLU A 127 -10.61 -15.55 4.50
C GLU A 127 -9.29 -14.80 4.59
N VAL A 128 -9.34 -13.47 4.61
CA VAL A 128 -8.14 -12.63 4.64
C VAL A 128 -7.89 -12.12 6.05
N VAL A 129 -6.67 -12.35 6.53
CA VAL A 129 -6.21 -11.89 7.84
C VAL A 129 -4.91 -11.10 7.67
N SER A 130 -4.84 -9.92 8.25
CA SER A 130 -3.58 -9.16 8.33
C SER A 130 -2.98 -9.30 9.72
N LEU A 131 -1.77 -9.84 9.78
CA LEU A 131 -0.94 -9.86 10.99
C LEU A 131 0.12 -8.73 10.99
N THR A 132 0.17 -7.91 9.95
CA THR A 132 1.13 -6.80 9.83
C THR A 132 0.88 -5.78 10.93
N GLY A 133 1.75 -5.76 11.97
CA GLY A 133 1.60 -4.90 13.14
C GLY A 133 0.34 -5.17 13.97
N ARG A 134 -0.22 -6.39 13.93
CA ARG A 134 -1.49 -6.76 14.57
C ARG A 134 -1.33 -8.02 15.41
N PRO A 135 -2.17 -8.20 16.46
CA PRO A 135 -2.14 -9.40 17.29
C PRO A 135 -2.76 -10.61 16.56
N TRP A 136 -2.59 -11.79 17.17
CA TRP A 136 -3.04 -13.08 16.61
C TRP A 136 -4.56 -13.30 16.59
N HIS A 137 -5.34 -12.56 17.37
CA HIS A 137 -6.74 -12.93 17.65
C HIS A 137 -7.62 -13.11 16.39
N GLU A 138 -7.43 -12.32 15.34
CA GLU A 138 -8.19 -12.48 14.08
C GLU A 138 -7.80 -13.77 13.35
N PHE A 139 -6.51 -14.12 13.40
CA PHE A 139 -6.03 -15.38 12.84
C PHE A 139 -6.57 -16.58 13.62
N ASP A 140 -6.48 -16.53 14.95
CA ASP A 140 -7.03 -17.57 15.84
C ASP A 140 -8.53 -17.75 15.61
N ARG A 141 -9.26 -16.66 15.45
CA ARG A 141 -10.70 -16.72 15.16
C ARG A 141 -10.99 -17.41 13.82
N ALA A 142 -10.19 -17.14 12.78
CA ALA A 142 -10.34 -17.81 11.49
C ALA A 142 -10.05 -19.32 11.58
N LEU A 143 -9.03 -19.73 12.36
CA LEU A 143 -8.73 -21.13 12.63
C LEU A 143 -9.86 -21.82 13.39
N ILE A 144 -10.35 -21.21 14.48
CA ILE A 144 -11.46 -21.76 15.29
C ILE A 144 -12.74 -21.88 14.46
N ALA A 145 -12.98 -20.95 13.54
CA ALA A 145 -14.11 -21.01 12.63
C ALA A 145 -13.98 -22.08 11.53
N GLY A 146 -12.87 -22.82 11.49
CA GLY A 146 -12.64 -23.90 10.53
C GLY A 146 -12.53 -23.42 9.07
N LYS A 147 -11.99 -22.22 8.85
CA LYS A 147 -11.81 -21.70 7.49
C LYS A 147 -10.81 -22.55 6.72
N GLU A 148 -11.22 -23.08 5.57
CA GLU A 148 -10.41 -23.98 4.75
C GLU A 148 -9.25 -23.27 4.03
N LYS A 149 -9.42 -21.97 3.76
CA LYS A 149 -8.44 -21.15 3.05
C LYS A 149 -8.28 -19.81 3.76
N ILE A 150 -7.11 -19.57 4.32
CA ILE A 150 -6.77 -18.34 5.02
C ILE A 150 -5.58 -17.68 4.32
N GLY A 151 -5.79 -16.48 3.80
CA GLY A 151 -4.73 -15.64 3.26
C GLY A 151 -4.20 -14.71 4.33
N VAL A 152 -2.91 -14.78 4.61
CA VAL A 152 -2.31 -14.03 5.72
C VAL A 152 -1.29 -13.02 5.20
N LEU A 153 -1.47 -11.74 5.57
CA LEU A 153 -0.44 -10.73 5.43
C LEU A 153 0.50 -10.80 6.63
N THR A 154 1.78 -10.94 6.36
CA THR A 154 2.84 -11.21 7.33
C THR A 154 3.67 -9.98 7.65
N ASP A 155 4.47 -10.06 8.71
CA ASP A 155 5.51 -9.09 9.05
C ASP A 155 6.77 -9.80 9.58
N ARG A 156 7.70 -9.06 10.17
CA ARG A 156 8.95 -9.61 10.70
C ARG A 156 8.76 -10.53 11.90
N GLN A 157 7.68 -10.36 12.66
CA GLN A 157 7.35 -11.19 13.84
C GLN A 157 6.45 -12.35 13.45
N HIS A 158 5.43 -12.07 12.63
CA HIS A 158 4.47 -13.06 12.14
C HIS A 158 4.96 -13.67 10.83
N THR A 159 6.03 -14.45 10.94
CA THR A 159 6.64 -15.16 9.80
C THR A 159 5.83 -16.41 9.42
N PRO A 160 6.00 -16.96 8.22
CA PRO A 160 5.38 -18.25 7.87
C PRO A 160 5.67 -19.36 8.87
N VAL A 161 6.88 -19.39 9.46
CA VAL A 161 7.25 -20.37 10.49
C VAL A 161 6.46 -20.15 11.78
N ALA A 162 6.33 -18.88 12.22
CA ALA A 162 5.55 -18.55 13.41
C ALA A 162 4.05 -18.89 13.21
N ILE A 163 3.51 -18.65 12.01
CA ILE A 163 2.14 -18.99 11.65
C ILE A 163 1.94 -20.52 11.68
N ALA A 164 2.86 -21.28 11.08
CA ALA A 164 2.80 -22.74 11.13
C ALA A 164 2.86 -23.27 12.57
N GLY A 165 3.72 -22.71 13.41
CA GLY A 165 3.78 -23.04 14.85
C GLY A 165 2.45 -22.78 15.54
N ARG A 166 1.85 -21.60 15.30
CA ARG A 166 0.55 -21.22 15.88
C ARG A 166 -0.59 -22.15 15.48
N MET A 167 -0.55 -22.70 14.28
CA MET A 167 -1.56 -23.67 13.80
C MET A 167 -1.46 -25.04 14.48
N LEU A 168 -0.34 -25.36 15.12
CA LEU A 168 -0.11 -26.63 15.81
C LEU A 168 -0.47 -26.58 17.32
N GLU A 169 -0.71 -25.40 17.85
CA GLU A 169 -1.18 -25.19 19.23
C GLU A 169 -2.68 -25.45 19.36
#